data_363f77479f04eefb46aaa06c2261d520
#
_entry.id   363f77479f04eefb46aaa06c2261d520
#
_cell.length_a   1.000
_cell.length_b   1.000
_cell.length_c   1.000
_cell.angle_alpha   90.00
_cell.angle_beta   90.00
_cell.angle_gamma   90.00
#
_symmetry.space_group_name_H-M   'P 1'
#
loop_
_entity.id
_entity.type
_entity.pdbx_description
1 polymer ?
#
loop_
_entity_poly.entity_id
_entity_poly.type
_entity_poly.pdbx_seq_one_letter_code
_entity_poly.pdbx_strand_id
1 'polypeptide(L)'
;MAEELGAKHARLAARLGELGSVVVAFSGGADSALLAHVASTTLSPARAPAVTAVSPSLAAEELADCAALASEWGLEWRTVHTDELHDPAYSANDGSRCAHCKSSLMDALDGLVPGATIVLGVNVDDLGDHRPGQEVAAARGAVFPLVDAGLTKAEVRELSHELGLRTWDKPAGACLASRIPYGTPVTVGRLRAVADAEAALHALGFAALRVRHYGDTARLEVPIEDLAEVLAQREAVVAAVHAGGYRYVTVDLEGLRSGNLNQSLGAVR
;
A
#
# COMPACT_ATOMS: atom_id res chain seq x y z
N MET A 1 5.42 6.13 -28.19
CA MET A 1 5.49 6.13 -26.72
C MET A 1 4.79 7.37 -26.14
N ALA A 2 5.29 8.59 -26.21
CA ALA A 2 4.62 9.75 -25.58
C ALA A 2 3.19 10.02 -26.12
N GLU A 3 2.94 9.89 -27.42
CA GLU A 3 1.61 10.05 -28.02
C GLU A 3 0.63 8.95 -27.54
N GLU A 4 1.13 7.74 -27.34
CA GLU A 4 0.35 6.62 -26.83
C GLU A 4 0.03 6.81 -25.33
N LEU A 5 0.98 7.30 -24.52
CA LEU A 5 0.77 7.61 -23.10
C LEU A 5 -0.26 8.74 -22.93
N GLY A 6 -0.17 9.80 -23.75
CA GLY A 6 -1.17 10.86 -23.77
C GLY A 6 -2.58 10.35 -24.13
N ALA A 7 -2.70 9.41 -25.08
CA ALA A 7 -3.97 8.76 -25.40
C ALA A 7 -4.52 7.92 -24.24
N LYS A 8 -3.66 7.23 -23.49
CA LYS A 8 -4.06 6.47 -22.28
C LYS A 8 -4.51 7.41 -21.15
N HIS A 9 -3.82 8.52 -20.95
CA HIS A 9 -4.25 9.57 -20.01
C HIS A 9 -5.63 10.14 -20.38
N ALA A 10 -5.84 10.45 -21.65
CA ALA A 10 -7.16 10.92 -22.13
C ALA A 10 -8.27 9.87 -21.90
N ARG A 11 -7.98 8.56 -22.12
CA ARG A 11 -8.92 7.46 -21.82
C ARG A 11 -9.23 7.37 -20.32
N LEU A 12 -8.22 7.52 -19.45
CA LEU A 12 -8.41 7.54 -18.01
C LEU A 12 -9.34 8.67 -17.58
N ALA A 13 -9.09 9.89 -18.08
CA ALA A 13 -9.94 11.05 -17.80
C ALA A 13 -11.35 10.87 -18.34
N ALA A 14 -11.52 10.36 -19.57
CA ALA A 14 -12.82 10.08 -20.15
C ALA A 14 -13.59 9.03 -19.32
N ARG A 15 -12.93 7.95 -18.91
CA ARG A 15 -13.54 6.91 -18.07
C ARG A 15 -14.02 7.46 -16.73
N LEU A 16 -13.23 8.29 -16.07
CA LEU A 16 -13.62 8.98 -14.84
C LEU A 16 -14.80 9.94 -15.10
N GLY A 17 -14.77 10.67 -16.21
CA GLY A 17 -15.87 11.52 -16.64
C GLY A 17 -17.21 10.77 -16.80
N GLU A 18 -17.20 9.58 -17.37
CA GLU A 18 -18.37 8.70 -17.50
C GLU A 18 -18.94 8.27 -16.14
N LEU A 19 -18.06 7.99 -15.16
CA LEU A 19 -18.46 7.61 -13.80
C LEU A 19 -19.11 8.80 -13.05
N GLY A 20 -18.71 10.01 -13.39
CA GLY A 20 -19.34 11.26 -12.93
C GLY A 20 -19.10 11.60 -11.46
N SER A 21 -19.11 10.65 -10.54
CA SER A 21 -18.73 10.80 -9.13
C SER A 21 -18.08 9.52 -8.63
N VAL A 22 -16.93 9.66 -7.96
CA VAL A 22 -16.14 8.50 -7.51
C VAL A 22 -15.67 8.69 -6.07
N VAL A 23 -15.43 7.58 -5.38
CA VAL A 23 -14.64 7.51 -4.14
C VAL A 23 -13.34 6.80 -4.47
N VAL A 24 -12.23 7.50 -4.38
CA VAL A 24 -10.91 6.93 -4.68
C VAL A 24 -10.33 6.29 -3.42
N ALA A 25 -10.13 4.96 -3.42
CA ALA A 25 -9.37 4.29 -2.36
C ALA A 25 -7.90 4.71 -2.44
N PHE A 26 -7.49 5.58 -1.52
CA PHE A 26 -6.23 6.31 -1.56
C PHE A 26 -5.25 5.77 -0.52
N SER A 27 -4.19 5.12 -0.97
CA SER A 27 -3.11 4.57 -0.12
C SER A 27 -1.81 5.40 -0.17
N GLY A 28 -1.76 6.48 -0.95
CA GLY A 28 -0.54 7.26 -1.15
C GLY A 28 0.55 6.56 -1.98
N GLY A 29 0.32 5.35 -2.49
CA GLY A 29 1.20 4.68 -3.44
C GLY A 29 1.00 5.20 -4.87
N ALA A 30 1.98 5.00 -5.78
CA ALA A 30 2.00 5.59 -7.12
C ALA A 30 0.69 5.43 -7.90
N ASP A 31 0.07 4.23 -7.89
CA ASP A 31 -1.16 3.97 -8.66
C ASP A 31 -2.36 4.74 -8.10
N SER A 32 -2.58 4.66 -6.79
CA SER A 32 -3.70 5.35 -6.13
C SER A 32 -3.52 6.87 -6.16
N ALA A 33 -2.28 7.35 -6.15
CA ALA A 33 -1.92 8.75 -6.22
C ALA A 33 -2.21 9.33 -7.62
N LEU A 34 -1.79 8.65 -8.68
CA LEU A 34 -2.13 9.02 -10.05
C LEU A 34 -3.65 9.04 -10.24
N LEU A 35 -4.34 7.98 -9.79
CA LEU A 35 -5.79 7.88 -9.92
C LEU A 35 -6.50 9.02 -9.20
N ALA A 36 -6.11 9.33 -7.94
CA ALA A 36 -6.70 10.41 -7.15
C ALA A 36 -6.47 11.79 -7.79
N HIS A 37 -5.26 12.04 -8.28
CA HIS A 37 -4.92 13.29 -8.96
C HIS A 37 -5.75 13.48 -10.23
N VAL A 38 -5.80 12.49 -11.12
CA VAL A 38 -6.56 12.57 -12.37
C VAL A 38 -8.07 12.64 -12.11
N ALA A 39 -8.57 11.89 -11.12
CA ALA A 39 -9.98 11.95 -10.75
C ALA A 39 -10.37 13.35 -10.22
N SER A 40 -9.56 13.92 -9.33
CA SER A 40 -9.80 15.25 -8.76
C SER A 40 -9.75 16.37 -9.82
N THR A 41 -8.80 16.30 -10.76
CA THR A 41 -8.66 17.29 -11.84
C THR A 41 -9.75 17.15 -12.91
N THR A 42 -10.24 15.93 -13.17
CA THR A 42 -11.29 15.68 -14.16
C THR A 42 -12.69 16.00 -13.61
N LEU A 43 -12.99 15.59 -12.37
CA LEU A 43 -14.33 15.65 -11.79
C LEU A 43 -14.54 16.80 -10.79
N SER A 44 -13.52 17.41 -10.30
CA SER A 44 -13.37 18.26 -9.12
C SER A 44 -13.15 17.47 -7.81
N PRO A 45 -12.47 18.09 -6.80
CA PRO A 45 -12.23 17.44 -5.50
C PRO A 45 -13.52 16.93 -4.82
N ALA A 46 -14.58 17.70 -4.86
CA ALA A 46 -15.86 17.35 -4.21
C ALA A 46 -16.55 16.11 -4.82
N ARG A 47 -16.29 15.81 -6.10
CA ARG A 47 -16.86 14.66 -6.82
C ARG A 47 -15.91 13.46 -6.90
N ALA A 48 -14.68 13.62 -6.40
CA ALA A 48 -13.67 12.59 -6.39
C ALA A 48 -12.89 12.58 -5.05
N PRO A 49 -13.57 12.44 -3.89
CA PRO A 49 -12.87 12.38 -2.62
C PRO A 49 -11.90 11.20 -2.59
N ALA A 50 -10.67 11.48 -2.13
CA ALA A 50 -9.65 10.49 -1.83
C ALA A 50 -9.84 9.98 -0.40
N VAL A 51 -9.97 8.69 -0.21
CA VAL A 51 -10.28 8.10 1.10
C VAL A 51 -9.23 7.08 1.49
N THR A 52 -8.61 7.31 2.64
CA THR A 52 -7.61 6.40 3.22
C THR A 52 -8.23 5.57 4.33
N ALA A 53 -8.15 4.25 4.22
CA ALA A 53 -8.54 3.33 5.28
C ALA A 53 -7.46 3.31 6.37
N VAL A 54 -7.87 3.53 7.61
CA VAL A 54 -7.01 3.57 8.79
C VAL A 54 -7.28 2.35 9.67
N SER A 55 -6.25 1.56 9.88
CA SER A 55 -6.26 0.42 10.80
C SER A 55 -4.87 0.25 11.41
N PRO A 56 -4.69 -0.63 12.40
CA PRO A 56 -3.36 -0.96 12.93
C PRO A 56 -2.39 -1.55 11.90
N SER A 57 -2.88 -1.97 10.71
CA SER A 57 -2.05 -2.48 9.61
C SER A 57 -1.43 -1.37 8.75
N LEU A 58 -1.88 -0.11 8.90
CA LEU A 58 -1.31 1.04 8.22
C LEU A 58 -0.23 1.69 9.09
N ALA A 59 0.96 1.90 8.54
CA ALA A 59 2.03 2.64 9.23
C ALA A 59 1.64 4.12 9.40
N ALA A 60 1.98 4.71 10.54
CA ALA A 60 1.66 6.11 10.83
C ALA A 60 2.30 7.07 9.81
N GLU A 61 3.50 6.74 9.34
CA GLU A 61 4.23 7.52 8.32
C GLU A 61 3.49 7.52 6.98
N GLU A 62 2.90 6.37 6.57
CA GLU A 62 2.10 6.29 5.33
C GLU A 62 0.81 7.11 5.45
N LEU A 63 0.17 7.13 6.63
CA LEU A 63 -0.98 7.98 6.87
C LEU A 63 -0.61 9.47 6.82
N ALA A 64 0.51 9.85 7.42
CA ALA A 64 1.04 11.21 7.37
C ALA A 64 1.39 11.63 5.95
N ASP A 65 1.97 10.72 5.15
CA ASP A 65 2.27 10.98 3.74
C ASP A 65 1.00 11.14 2.90
N CYS A 66 -0.05 10.34 3.15
CA CYS A 66 -1.35 10.54 2.51
C CYS A 66 -1.92 11.94 2.79
N ALA A 67 -1.83 12.41 4.04
CA ALA A 67 -2.29 13.75 4.43
C ALA A 67 -1.47 14.84 3.72
N ALA A 68 -0.14 14.69 3.66
CA ALA A 68 0.75 15.62 2.98
C ALA A 68 0.46 15.70 1.48
N LEU A 69 0.33 14.55 0.79
CA LEU A 69 -0.04 14.47 -0.62
C LEU A 69 -1.40 15.13 -0.91
N ALA A 70 -2.37 14.87 -0.05
CA ALA A 70 -3.70 15.46 -0.20
C ALA A 70 -3.69 16.98 -0.06
N SER A 71 -2.93 17.50 0.88
CA SER A 71 -2.72 18.95 1.05
C SER A 71 -1.98 19.57 -0.14
N GLU A 72 -0.92 18.92 -0.60
CA GLU A 72 -0.08 19.38 -1.72
C GLU A 72 -0.88 19.49 -3.02
N TRP A 73 -1.77 18.51 -3.28
CA TRP A 73 -2.53 18.44 -4.53
C TRP A 73 -3.96 18.96 -4.43
N GLY A 74 -4.36 19.49 -3.26
CA GLY A 74 -5.71 20.05 -3.05
C GLY A 74 -6.81 18.99 -3.17
N LEU A 75 -6.55 17.74 -2.76
CA LEU A 75 -7.55 16.68 -2.79
C LEU A 75 -8.56 16.88 -1.66
N GLU A 76 -9.82 16.56 -1.92
CA GLU A 76 -10.81 16.32 -0.87
C GLU A 76 -10.48 14.99 -0.19
N TRP A 77 -9.74 15.04 0.92
CA TRP A 77 -9.24 13.84 1.58
C TRP A 77 -9.97 13.53 2.87
N ARG A 78 -10.27 12.26 3.07
CA ARG A 78 -10.93 11.74 4.26
C ARG A 78 -10.28 10.46 4.72
N THR A 79 -10.46 10.14 5.99
CA THR A 79 -10.09 8.83 6.56
C THR A 79 -11.35 8.07 6.96
N VAL A 80 -11.29 6.74 6.82
CA VAL A 80 -12.29 5.82 7.36
C VAL A 80 -11.57 4.74 8.18
N HIS A 81 -12.17 4.33 9.29
CA HIS A 81 -11.63 3.23 10.07
C HIS A 81 -12.12 1.90 9.51
N THR A 82 -11.21 0.93 9.44
CA THR A 82 -11.53 -0.46 9.11
C THR A 82 -11.20 -1.36 10.30
N ASP A 83 -11.97 -2.43 10.43
CA ASP A 83 -11.94 -3.29 11.64
C ASP A 83 -11.58 -4.75 11.29
N GLU A 84 -10.75 -4.93 10.27
CA GLU A 84 -10.35 -6.24 9.76
C GLU A 84 -9.68 -7.13 10.82
N LEU A 85 -9.08 -6.54 11.87
CA LEU A 85 -8.45 -7.30 12.96
C LEU A 85 -9.47 -8.07 13.83
N HIS A 86 -10.72 -7.65 13.85
CA HIS A 86 -11.80 -8.38 14.51
C HIS A 86 -12.36 -9.52 13.65
N ASP A 87 -12.01 -9.59 12.37
CA ASP A 87 -12.29 -10.76 11.54
C ASP A 87 -11.30 -11.89 11.87
N PRO A 88 -11.77 -13.04 12.41
CA PRO A 88 -10.90 -14.18 12.71
C PRO A 88 -10.16 -14.71 11.47
N ALA A 89 -10.77 -14.61 10.27
CA ALA A 89 -10.17 -15.08 9.03
C ALA A 89 -9.02 -14.15 8.59
N TYR A 90 -9.15 -12.84 8.77
CA TYR A 90 -8.02 -11.92 8.57
C TYR A 90 -6.90 -12.21 9.57
N SER A 91 -7.26 -12.33 10.87
CA SER A 91 -6.31 -12.54 11.96
C SER A 91 -5.55 -13.87 11.87
N ALA A 92 -6.15 -14.91 11.26
CA ALA A 92 -5.49 -16.19 11.00
C ALA A 92 -4.27 -16.06 10.07
N ASN A 93 -4.22 -15.02 9.25
CA ASN A 93 -3.09 -14.69 8.39
C ASN A 93 -2.72 -15.79 7.40
N ASP A 94 -3.69 -16.27 6.67
CA ASP A 94 -3.49 -17.20 5.57
C ASP A 94 -3.40 -16.46 4.20
N GLY A 95 -3.36 -17.23 3.10
CA GLY A 95 -3.30 -16.68 1.74
C GLY A 95 -4.52 -15.81 1.36
N SER A 96 -5.65 -15.92 2.08
CA SER A 96 -6.87 -15.14 1.85
C SER A 96 -6.91 -13.80 2.62
N ARG A 97 -5.95 -13.53 3.53
CA ARG A 97 -5.93 -12.32 4.37
C ARG A 97 -6.21 -11.03 3.58
N CYS A 98 -5.61 -10.88 2.38
CA CYS A 98 -5.82 -9.69 1.55
C CYS A 98 -7.26 -9.55 1.03
N ALA A 99 -7.99 -10.66 0.86
CA ALA A 99 -9.42 -10.63 0.50
C ALA A 99 -10.25 -10.07 1.65
N HIS A 100 -10.00 -10.51 2.89
CA HIS A 100 -10.68 -10.01 4.08
C HIS A 100 -10.40 -8.52 4.32
N CYS A 101 -9.13 -8.10 4.22
CA CYS A 101 -8.76 -6.68 4.28
C CYS A 101 -9.51 -5.85 3.22
N LYS A 102 -9.60 -6.35 2.00
CA LYS A 102 -10.29 -5.65 0.92
C LYS A 102 -11.80 -5.61 1.14
N SER A 103 -12.39 -6.68 1.70
CA SER A 103 -13.81 -6.68 2.11
C SER A 103 -14.10 -5.58 3.12
N SER A 104 -13.30 -5.49 4.19
CA SER A 104 -13.44 -4.45 5.21
C SER A 104 -13.26 -3.03 4.64
N LEU A 105 -12.34 -2.85 3.68
CA LEU A 105 -12.21 -1.59 2.96
C LEU A 105 -13.49 -1.25 2.19
N MET A 106 -14.04 -2.21 1.44
CA MET A 106 -15.27 -1.98 0.67
C MET A 106 -16.45 -1.66 1.58
N ASP A 107 -16.57 -2.33 2.74
CA ASP A 107 -17.60 -2.03 3.74
C ASP A 107 -17.49 -0.58 4.26
N ALA A 108 -16.25 -0.13 4.53
CA ALA A 108 -16.00 1.22 5.03
C ALA A 108 -16.21 2.32 3.98
N LEU A 109 -16.08 2.00 2.71
CA LEU A 109 -16.28 2.95 1.60
C LEU A 109 -17.73 2.98 1.08
N ASP A 110 -18.49 1.90 1.30
CA ASP A 110 -19.85 1.77 0.81
C ASP A 110 -20.75 2.84 1.42
N GLY A 111 -21.52 3.52 0.57
CA GLY A 111 -22.43 4.57 1.00
C GLY A 111 -21.78 5.86 1.55
N LEU A 112 -20.44 5.96 1.57
CA LEU A 112 -19.73 7.15 2.07
C LEU A 112 -20.08 8.41 1.27
N VAL A 113 -20.26 8.26 -0.03
CA VAL A 113 -20.78 9.29 -0.94
C VAL A 113 -21.93 8.68 -1.73
N PRO A 114 -23.17 9.12 -1.50
CA PRO A 114 -24.34 8.55 -2.19
C PRO A 114 -24.20 8.61 -3.72
N GLY A 115 -24.35 7.47 -4.37
CA GLY A 115 -24.30 7.36 -5.83
C GLY A 115 -22.90 7.44 -6.45
N ALA A 116 -21.84 7.55 -5.68
CA ALA A 116 -20.49 7.51 -6.19
C ALA A 116 -19.99 6.08 -6.38
N THR A 117 -19.20 5.87 -7.43
CA THR A 117 -18.52 4.59 -7.70
C THR A 117 -17.20 4.50 -6.94
N ILE A 118 -16.94 3.39 -6.26
CA ILE A 118 -15.64 3.14 -5.63
C ILE A 118 -14.63 2.79 -6.71
N VAL A 119 -13.49 3.49 -6.74
CA VAL A 119 -12.40 3.22 -7.71
C VAL A 119 -11.10 2.90 -6.98
N LEU A 120 -10.35 1.92 -7.51
CA LEU A 120 -9.08 1.47 -6.96
C LEU A 120 -7.95 1.62 -7.98
N GLY A 121 -6.78 2.00 -7.50
CA GLY A 121 -5.54 2.11 -8.28
C GLY A 121 -4.94 0.72 -8.58
N VAL A 122 -5.62 -0.04 -9.43
CA VAL A 122 -5.15 -1.32 -10.00
C VAL A 122 -4.72 -1.05 -11.43
N ASN A 123 -3.52 -1.46 -11.82
CA ASN A 123 -2.98 -1.31 -13.16
C ASN A 123 -2.99 -2.64 -13.93
N VAL A 124 -2.63 -2.63 -15.22
CA VAL A 124 -2.69 -3.83 -16.09
C VAL A 124 -1.76 -4.95 -15.60
N ASP A 125 -0.57 -4.62 -15.06
CA ASP A 125 0.39 -5.64 -14.61
C ASP A 125 -0.12 -6.37 -13.36
N ASP A 126 -1.00 -5.74 -12.58
CA ASP A 126 -1.63 -6.35 -11.41
C ASP A 126 -2.60 -7.48 -11.75
N LEU A 127 -3.11 -7.55 -13.00
CA LEU A 127 -4.05 -8.60 -13.45
C LEU A 127 -3.37 -9.97 -13.65
N GLY A 128 -2.05 -9.99 -13.83
CA GLY A 128 -1.26 -11.22 -13.97
C GLY A 128 -0.97 -11.94 -12.66
N ASP A 129 -1.16 -11.27 -11.52
CA ASP A 129 -0.89 -11.81 -10.20
C ASP A 129 -2.17 -12.36 -9.55
N HIS A 130 -2.02 -13.46 -8.79
CA HIS A 130 -3.11 -13.92 -7.92
C HIS A 130 -3.32 -12.93 -6.77
N ARG A 131 -4.33 -12.07 -6.91
CA ARG A 131 -4.67 -11.02 -5.92
C ARG A 131 -6.13 -11.14 -5.48
N PRO A 132 -6.44 -12.05 -4.54
CA PRO A 132 -7.81 -12.33 -4.11
C PRO A 132 -8.57 -11.09 -3.61
N GLY A 133 -7.86 -10.07 -3.13
CA GLY A 133 -8.47 -8.81 -2.74
C GLY A 133 -9.03 -7.99 -3.91
N GLN A 134 -8.48 -8.10 -5.12
CA GLN A 134 -9.01 -7.40 -6.30
C GLN A 134 -10.32 -8.05 -6.78
N GLU A 135 -10.38 -9.38 -6.76
CA GLU A 135 -11.58 -10.14 -7.10
C GLU A 135 -12.74 -9.78 -6.18
N VAL A 136 -12.49 -9.70 -4.87
CA VAL A 136 -13.48 -9.27 -3.87
C VAL A 136 -13.96 -7.85 -4.14
N ALA A 137 -13.07 -6.91 -4.43
CA ALA A 137 -13.45 -5.53 -4.73
C ALA A 137 -14.29 -5.44 -6.00
N ALA A 138 -13.89 -6.13 -7.08
CA ALA A 138 -14.63 -6.17 -8.35
C ALA A 138 -16.03 -6.77 -8.17
N ALA A 139 -16.16 -7.89 -7.44
CA ALA A 139 -17.43 -8.52 -7.12
C ALA A 139 -18.37 -7.61 -6.32
N ARG A 140 -17.83 -6.62 -5.63
CA ARG A 140 -18.57 -5.59 -4.87
C ARG A 140 -18.78 -4.28 -5.64
N GLY A 141 -18.50 -4.28 -6.95
CA GLY A 141 -18.77 -3.15 -7.84
C GLY A 141 -17.67 -2.10 -7.89
N ALA A 142 -16.48 -2.36 -7.35
CA ALA A 142 -15.35 -1.47 -7.54
C ALA A 142 -14.89 -1.46 -9.00
N VAL A 143 -14.47 -0.30 -9.49
CA VAL A 143 -13.96 -0.10 -10.85
C VAL A 143 -12.46 0.16 -10.82
N PHE A 144 -11.77 -0.24 -11.88
CA PHE A 144 -10.30 -0.13 -12.03
C PHE A 144 -9.94 0.76 -13.23
N PRO A 145 -10.07 2.11 -13.11
CA PRO A 145 -9.94 3.00 -14.26
C PRO A 145 -8.56 2.96 -14.94
N LEU A 146 -7.48 2.64 -14.20
CA LEU A 146 -6.15 2.49 -14.79
C LEU A 146 -6.08 1.26 -15.72
N VAL A 147 -6.78 0.17 -15.35
CA VAL A 147 -6.92 -1.02 -16.22
C VAL A 147 -7.77 -0.69 -17.44
N ASP A 148 -8.91 0.01 -17.25
CA ASP A 148 -9.80 0.42 -18.35
C ASP A 148 -9.05 1.31 -19.36
N ALA A 149 -8.11 2.14 -18.88
CA ALA A 149 -7.24 2.97 -19.73
C ALA A 149 -6.06 2.21 -20.36
N GLY A 150 -5.80 0.97 -19.93
CA GLY A 150 -4.68 0.14 -20.41
C GLY A 150 -3.32 0.59 -19.89
N LEU A 151 -3.26 1.19 -18.68
CA LEU A 151 -2.02 1.68 -18.07
C LEU A 151 -1.28 0.55 -17.35
N THR A 152 -0.02 0.33 -17.75
CA THR A 152 0.94 -0.53 -17.06
C THR A 152 1.58 0.19 -15.88
N LYS A 153 2.27 -0.54 -15.00
CA LYS A 153 3.00 0.04 -13.86
C LYS A 153 4.07 1.05 -14.31
N ALA A 154 4.78 0.73 -15.37
CA ALA A 154 5.79 1.62 -15.94
C ALA A 154 5.15 2.93 -16.45
N GLU A 155 4.04 2.84 -17.17
CA GLU A 155 3.31 3.99 -17.70
C GLU A 155 2.63 4.83 -16.59
N VAL A 156 2.15 4.19 -15.51
CA VAL A 156 1.67 4.90 -14.33
C VAL A 156 2.79 5.78 -13.75
N ARG A 157 4.01 5.25 -13.63
CA ARG A 157 5.17 6.01 -13.12
C ARG A 157 5.58 7.13 -14.08
N GLU A 158 5.66 6.83 -15.39
CA GLU A 158 6.00 7.82 -16.43
C GLU A 158 4.98 8.97 -16.44
N LEU A 159 3.69 8.66 -16.45
CA LEU A 159 2.63 9.68 -16.42
C LEU A 159 2.65 10.49 -15.11
N SER A 160 2.89 9.83 -13.97
CA SER A 160 3.05 10.50 -12.67
C SER A 160 4.23 11.49 -12.68
N HIS A 161 5.35 11.09 -13.31
CA HIS A 161 6.53 11.96 -13.46
C HIS A 161 6.23 13.15 -14.36
N GLU A 162 5.58 12.95 -15.52
CA GLU A 162 5.16 14.03 -16.43
C GLU A 162 4.22 15.02 -15.75
N LEU A 163 3.33 14.54 -14.87
CA LEU A 163 2.40 15.36 -14.08
C LEU A 163 3.04 16.00 -12.83
N GLY A 164 4.33 15.76 -12.57
CA GLY A 164 5.06 16.29 -11.42
C GLY A 164 4.65 15.69 -10.08
N LEU A 165 4.04 14.50 -10.07
CA LEU A 165 3.63 13.82 -8.85
C LEU A 165 4.85 13.16 -8.18
N ARG A 166 5.20 13.58 -6.95
CA ARG A 166 6.38 13.06 -6.22
C ARG A 166 6.31 11.57 -5.89
N THR A 167 5.16 10.93 -6.12
CA THR A 167 4.97 9.49 -5.91
C THR A 167 5.39 8.62 -7.09
N TRP A 168 5.90 9.21 -8.18
CA TRP A 168 6.23 8.51 -9.42
C TRP A 168 7.25 7.37 -9.22
N ASP A 169 8.23 7.54 -8.33
CA ASP A 169 9.26 6.55 -8.01
C ASP A 169 9.04 5.87 -6.65
N LYS A 170 7.96 6.22 -5.93
CA LYS A 170 7.67 5.66 -4.60
C LYS A 170 7.66 4.12 -4.67
N PRO A 171 8.44 3.44 -3.81
CA PRO A 171 8.41 1.99 -3.71
C PRO A 171 7.01 1.48 -3.34
N ALA A 172 6.68 0.26 -3.77
CA ALA A 172 5.41 -0.36 -3.40
C ALA A 172 5.33 -0.51 -1.87
N GLY A 173 4.45 0.28 -1.25
CA GLY A 173 4.13 0.20 0.18
C GLY A 173 3.25 -1.03 0.42
N ALA A 174 3.77 -1.99 1.18
CA ALA A 174 2.96 -3.10 1.66
C ALA A 174 2.53 -2.82 3.11
N CYS A 175 1.32 -3.25 3.49
CA CYS A 175 0.81 -3.08 4.86
C CYS A 175 1.71 -3.79 5.89
N LEU A 176 1.71 -3.34 7.15
CA LEU A 176 2.50 -3.93 8.24
C LEU A 176 2.22 -5.43 8.42
N ALA A 177 1.00 -5.89 8.17
CA ALA A 177 0.63 -7.30 8.24
C ALA A 177 1.45 -8.17 7.27
N SER A 178 1.96 -7.60 6.17
CA SER A 178 2.86 -8.29 5.24
C SER A 178 4.23 -8.63 5.84
N ARG A 179 4.58 -8.09 7.01
CA ARG A 179 5.82 -8.39 7.74
C ARG A 179 5.67 -9.65 8.61
N ILE A 180 4.45 -10.10 8.83
CA ILE A 180 4.15 -11.26 9.66
C ILE A 180 4.02 -12.49 8.75
N PRO A 181 4.81 -13.55 8.96
CA PRO A 181 4.75 -14.77 8.14
C PRO A 181 3.37 -15.41 8.13
N TYR A 182 2.98 -15.98 7.00
CA TYR A 182 1.72 -16.72 6.90
C TYR A 182 1.63 -17.82 7.96
N GLY A 183 0.43 -18.02 8.51
CA GLY A 183 0.17 -18.93 9.62
C GLY A 183 0.54 -18.39 11.00
N THR A 184 1.21 -17.24 11.08
CA THR A 184 1.39 -16.51 12.34
C THR A 184 0.26 -15.49 12.47
N PRO A 185 -0.59 -15.55 13.50
CA PRO A 185 -1.74 -14.65 13.63
C PRO A 185 -1.34 -13.17 13.62
N VAL A 186 -2.11 -12.35 12.89
CA VAL A 186 -1.97 -10.89 12.94
C VAL A 186 -2.63 -10.38 14.22
N THR A 187 -1.90 -9.63 15.04
CA THR A 187 -2.41 -9.01 16.26
C THR A 187 -1.94 -7.57 16.35
N VAL A 188 -2.67 -6.72 17.08
CA VAL A 188 -2.27 -5.32 17.34
C VAL A 188 -0.86 -5.24 17.91
N GLY A 189 -0.52 -6.12 18.86
CA GLY A 189 0.82 -6.12 19.48
C GLY A 189 1.95 -6.42 18.49
N ARG A 190 1.74 -7.38 17.57
CA ARG A 190 2.74 -7.72 16.53
C ARG A 190 2.89 -6.61 15.49
N LEU A 191 1.75 -6.04 15.06
CA LEU A 191 1.77 -4.91 14.13
C LEU A 191 2.50 -3.71 14.73
N ARG A 192 2.25 -3.42 16.01
CA ARG A 192 2.92 -2.34 16.72
C ARG A 192 4.42 -2.59 16.86
N ALA A 193 4.84 -3.78 17.26
CA ALA A 193 6.26 -4.13 17.36
C ALA A 193 7.00 -3.92 16.03
N VAL A 194 6.38 -4.33 14.91
CA VAL A 194 6.92 -4.07 13.57
C VAL A 194 6.99 -2.59 13.28
N ALA A 195 5.89 -1.86 13.49
CA ALA A 195 5.82 -0.43 13.22
C ALA A 195 6.85 0.37 14.01
N ASP A 196 6.94 0.12 15.33
CA ASP A 196 7.87 0.82 16.21
C ASP A 196 9.33 0.56 15.81
N ALA A 197 9.65 -0.69 15.41
CA ALA A 197 10.99 -1.04 14.93
C ALA A 197 11.31 -0.40 13.57
N GLU A 198 10.39 -0.44 12.58
CA GLU A 198 10.57 0.21 11.28
C GLU A 198 10.73 1.73 11.44
N ALA A 199 9.88 2.39 12.23
CA ALA A 199 9.97 3.83 12.51
C ALA A 199 11.31 4.23 13.15
N ALA A 200 11.78 3.45 14.14
CA ALA A 200 13.07 3.72 14.78
C ALA A 200 14.25 3.55 13.81
N LEU A 201 14.19 2.58 12.90
CA LEU A 201 15.21 2.37 11.88
C LEU A 201 15.16 3.46 10.78
N HIS A 202 13.98 3.93 10.40
CA HIS A 202 13.83 5.10 9.51
C HIS A 202 14.47 6.37 10.14
N ALA A 203 14.31 6.56 11.45
CA ALA A 203 14.95 7.67 12.16
C ALA A 203 16.49 7.58 12.17
N LEU A 204 17.07 6.39 11.98
CA LEU A 204 18.51 6.19 11.80
C LEU A 204 18.98 6.44 10.35
N GLY A 205 18.09 6.74 9.43
CA GLY A 205 18.40 7.07 8.03
C GLY A 205 18.19 5.94 7.02
N PHE A 206 17.72 4.76 7.44
CA PHE A 206 17.40 3.67 6.50
C PHE A 206 16.07 3.95 5.81
N ALA A 207 16.11 4.47 4.58
CA ALA A 207 14.91 4.88 3.83
C ALA A 207 14.05 3.71 3.34
N ALA A 208 14.69 2.61 2.93
CA ALA A 208 14.03 1.42 2.42
C ALA A 208 14.36 0.21 3.30
N LEU A 209 13.39 -0.29 4.04
CA LEU A 209 13.59 -1.46 4.90
C LEU A 209 12.30 -2.23 5.14
N ARG A 210 12.42 -3.44 5.66
CA ARG A 210 11.32 -4.20 6.27
C ARG A 210 11.81 -4.96 7.49
N VAL A 211 11.02 -4.91 8.55
CA VAL A 211 11.23 -5.73 9.75
C VAL A 211 10.28 -6.91 9.74
N ARG A 212 10.79 -8.10 9.44
CA ARG A 212 10.00 -9.34 9.46
C ARG A 212 9.90 -9.91 10.86
N HIS A 213 8.66 -10.23 11.26
CA HIS A 213 8.34 -10.72 12.58
C HIS A 213 8.48 -12.25 12.66
N TYR A 214 9.41 -12.76 13.46
CA TYR A 214 9.55 -14.19 13.76
C TYR A 214 9.56 -14.41 15.29
N GLY A 215 8.41 -14.16 15.94
CA GLY A 215 8.31 -14.23 17.40
C GLY A 215 9.20 -13.20 18.09
N ASP A 216 10.18 -13.65 18.86
CA ASP A 216 11.13 -12.77 19.56
C ASP A 216 12.24 -12.23 18.64
N THR A 217 12.27 -12.65 17.38
CA THR A 217 13.31 -12.28 16.41
C THR A 217 12.77 -11.32 15.36
N ALA A 218 13.44 -10.20 15.17
CA ALA A 218 13.29 -9.35 14.01
C ALA A 218 14.32 -9.75 12.94
N ARG A 219 13.86 -10.00 11.70
CA ARG A 219 14.75 -10.11 10.54
C ARG A 219 14.64 -8.83 9.71
N LEU A 220 15.75 -8.12 9.62
CA LEU A 220 15.86 -6.90 8.84
C LEU A 220 16.12 -7.22 7.38
N GLU A 221 15.32 -6.65 6.49
CA GLU A 221 15.56 -6.63 5.05
C GLU A 221 15.82 -5.18 4.66
N VAL A 222 17.03 -4.89 4.19
CA VAL A 222 17.46 -3.59 3.63
C VAL A 222 18.02 -3.80 2.23
N PRO A 223 18.12 -2.77 1.38
CA PRO A 223 18.88 -2.87 0.13
C PRO A 223 20.28 -3.45 0.37
N ILE A 224 20.80 -4.21 -0.59
CA ILE A 224 22.13 -4.86 -0.45
C ILE A 224 23.22 -3.83 -0.18
N GLU A 225 23.12 -2.66 -0.81
CA GLU A 225 24.03 -1.53 -0.63
C GLU A 225 24.03 -0.97 0.80
N ASP A 226 22.94 -1.12 1.55
CA ASP A 226 22.81 -0.62 2.92
C ASP A 226 23.30 -1.62 3.98
N LEU A 227 23.62 -2.89 3.61
CA LEU A 227 24.07 -3.91 4.56
C LEU A 227 25.33 -3.48 5.34
N ALA A 228 26.26 -2.82 4.66
CA ALA A 228 27.48 -2.31 5.31
C ALA A 228 27.15 -1.24 6.35
N GLU A 229 26.20 -0.38 6.07
CA GLU A 229 25.76 0.69 6.98
C GLU A 229 25.01 0.13 8.20
N VAL A 230 24.18 -0.91 8.03
CA VAL A 230 23.54 -1.63 9.15
C VAL A 230 24.61 -2.16 10.12
N LEU A 231 25.71 -2.72 9.61
CA LEU A 231 26.80 -3.22 10.43
C LEU A 231 27.60 -2.08 11.08
N ALA A 232 27.84 -0.98 10.36
CA ALA A 232 28.52 0.21 10.89
C ALA A 232 27.73 0.85 12.05
N GLN A 233 26.40 0.90 11.95
CA GLN A 233 25.50 1.42 12.97
C GLN A 233 24.94 0.32 13.91
N ARG A 234 25.56 -0.88 13.99
CA ARG A 234 24.98 -2.06 14.65
C ARG A 234 24.39 -1.80 16.05
N GLU A 235 25.06 -0.97 16.85
CA GLU A 235 24.60 -0.70 18.23
C GLU A 235 23.29 0.10 18.24
N ALA A 236 23.17 1.12 17.38
CA ALA A 236 21.96 1.91 17.23
C ALA A 236 20.82 1.07 16.62
N VAL A 237 21.12 0.25 15.60
CA VAL A 237 20.15 -0.66 14.95
C VAL A 237 19.61 -1.66 15.96
N VAL A 238 20.47 -2.31 16.76
CA VAL A 238 20.05 -3.25 17.80
C VAL A 238 19.19 -2.56 18.84
N ALA A 239 19.59 -1.37 19.33
CA ALA A 239 18.82 -0.60 20.29
C ALA A 239 17.43 -0.21 19.77
N ALA A 240 17.35 0.24 18.50
CA ALA A 240 16.09 0.60 17.84
C ALA A 240 15.13 -0.59 17.77
N VAL A 241 15.62 -1.76 17.36
CA VAL A 241 14.80 -2.98 17.22
C VAL A 241 14.38 -3.53 18.59
N HIS A 242 15.27 -3.46 19.60
CA HIS A 242 14.91 -3.84 20.97
C HIS A 242 13.83 -2.93 21.56
N ALA A 243 13.85 -1.63 21.24
CA ALA A 243 12.80 -0.70 21.67
C ALA A 243 11.44 -1.05 21.07
N GLY A 244 11.40 -1.65 19.87
CA GLY A 244 10.19 -2.23 19.26
C GLY A 244 9.71 -3.54 19.91
N GLY A 245 10.43 -4.04 20.93
CA GLY A 245 10.03 -5.23 21.70
C GLY A 245 10.63 -6.57 21.24
N TYR A 246 11.53 -6.57 20.27
CA TYR A 246 12.24 -7.77 19.83
C TYR A 246 13.45 -8.08 20.70
N ARG A 247 13.71 -9.36 20.92
CA ARG A 247 14.86 -9.86 21.69
C ARG A 247 16.09 -10.10 20.83
N TYR A 248 15.88 -10.56 19.61
CA TYR A 248 16.95 -10.93 18.68
C TYR A 248 16.81 -10.11 17.39
N VAL A 249 17.95 -9.70 16.85
CA VAL A 249 18.06 -8.96 15.60
C VAL A 249 18.90 -9.75 14.62
N THR A 250 18.37 -10.01 13.44
CA THR A 250 19.06 -10.68 12.34
C THR A 250 18.93 -9.84 11.07
N VAL A 251 19.82 -10.04 10.12
CA VAL A 251 19.82 -9.38 8.81
C VAL A 251 19.69 -10.42 7.72
N ASP A 252 18.82 -10.18 6.76
CA ASP A 252 18.73 -11.00 5.55
C ASP A 252 19.85 -10.60 4.59
N LEU A 253 20.79 -11.50 4.33
CA LEU A 253 21.92 -11.24 3.43
C LEU A 253 21.52 -11.18 1.95
N GLU A 254 20.33 -11.67 1.58
CA GLU A 254 19.80 -11.53 0.23
C GLU A 254 19.13 -10.16 0.00
N GLY A 255 19.01 -9.37 1.04
CA GLY A 255 18.50 -8.00 1.01
C GLY A 255 16.99 -7.89 0.85
N LEU A 256 16.54 -6.64 0.65
CA LEU A 256 15.13 -6.28 0.50
C LEU A 256 14.60 -6.74 -0.87
N ARG A 257 13.60 -7.62 -0.86
CA ARG A 257 12.97 -8.14 -2.09
C ARG A 257 11.45 -8.04 -2.02
N SER A 258 10.84 -7.68 -3.14
CA SER A 258 9.37 -7.71 -3.25
C SER A 258 8.86 -9.15 -3.23
N GLY A 259 7.76 -9.40 -2.54
CA GLY A 259 7.10 -10.72 -2.52
C GLY A 259 7.85 -11.82 -1.75
N ASN A 260 8.89 -11.50 -0.97
CA ASN A 260 9.73 -12.48 -0.28
C ASN A 260 8.93 -13.49 0.57
N LEU A 261 7.89 -13.07 1.30
CA LEU A 261 7.04 -13.99 2.08
C LEU A 261 6.12 -14.87 1.22
N ASN A 262 5.82 -14.47 -0.02
CA ASN A 262 4.97 -15.28 -0.90
C ASN A 262 5.65 -16.57 -1.36
N GLN A 263 6.98 -16.64 -1.30
CA GLN A 263 7.74 -17.86 -1.61
C GLN A 263 7.34 -19.03 -0.70
N SER A 264 6.94 -18.75 0.54
CA SER A 264 6.47 -19.78 1.48
C SER A 264 5.10 -20.38 1.10
N LEU A 265 4.27 -19.68 0.32
CA LEU A 265 3.00 -20.21 -0.19
C LEU A 265 3.19 -21.23 -1.32
N GLY A 266 4.31 -21.14 -2.07
CA GLY A 266 4.67 -22.09 -3.14
C GLY A 266 5.41 -23.34 -2.68
N ALA A 267 5.91 -23.35 -1.44
CA ALA A 267 6.70 -24.46 -0.89
C ALA A 267 5.85 -25.56 -0.20
N VAL A 268 4.54 -25.37 -0.10
CA VAL A 268 3.60 -26.39 0.37
C VAL A 268 3.00 -27.10 -0.86
N ARG A 269 3.78 -27.99 -1.44
CA ARG A 269 3.32 -29.03 -2.37
C ARG A 269 3.71 -30.40 -1.86
#